data_c25b395ddf41c6980bd16cc43fc98906
#
_entry.id   c25b395ddf41c6980bd16cc43fc98906
#
_cell.length_a   1.000
_cell.length_b   1.000
_cell.length_c   1.000
_cell.angle_alpha   90.00
_cell.angle_beta   90.00
_cell.angle_gamma   90.00
#
_symmetry.space_group_name_H-M   'P 1'
#
loop_
_entity.id
_entity.type
_entity.pdbx_description
1 polymer ?
#
loop_
_entity_poly.entity_id
_entity_poly.type
_entity_poly.pdbx_seq_one_letter_code
_entity_poly.pdbx_strand_id
1 'polypeptide(L)'
;MPVRIERQGYVTTVVLSRPGARNAVDGPTAAELADAFRRFESDAEARVAVLWGEGGTFCAGADLKSVGTGRGNRVAEDGDGPMGPTRMRLSKPVIAAVAGHAVAGGLELALWCDLRVAEEDAVFGVFCRRWGVPLIDGGTVRLPRLIGTSRAMDMILTGRPVPAREAYEMGLANRLVPTGRARAEAERLAARLADFPQACLRADRASVLDQESLDEVSALRGELRRGWGVLAEGLQGAARFAAGAGRHGSFADE
;
A
#
# COMPACT_ATOMS: atom_id res chain seq x y z
N MET A 1 0.04 -20.86 -8.52
CA MET A 1 -0.13 -19.51 -9.08
C MET A 1 0.69 -18.56 -8.21
N PRO A 2 1.46 -17.65 -8.80
CA PRO A 2 2.28 -16.69 -8.05
C PRO A 2 1.46 -15.61 -7.31
N VAL A 3 0.22 -15.39 -7.72
CA VAL A 3 -0.70 -14.48 -7.03
C VAL A 3 -2.01 -15.20 -6.75
N ARG A 4 -2.54 -15.06 -5.53
CA ARG A 4 -3.87 -15.53 -5.18
C ARG A 4 -4.63 -14.46 -4.37
N ILE A 5 -5.94 -14.54 -4.42
CA ILE A 5 -6.86 -13.64 -3.73
C ILE A 5 -7.57 -14.46 -2.65
N GLU A 6 -7.51 -13.98 -1.43
CA GLU A 6 -8.25 -14.53 -0.29
C GLU A 6 -9.22 -13.46 0.22
N ARG A 7 -10.43 -13.86 0.62
CA ARG A 7 -11.44 -12.91 1.10
C ARG A 7 -11.96 -13.33 2.46
N GLN A 8 -12.06 -12.35 3.36
CA GLN A 8 -12.69 -12.48 4.65
C GLN A 8 -13.60 -11.26 4.89
N GLY A 9 -14.91 -11.47 4.82
CA GLY A 9 -15.87 -10.35 4.87
C GLY A 9 -15.60 -9.30 3.79
N TYR A 10 -15.41 -8.07 4.20
CA TYR A 10 -15.09 -6.92 3.33
C TYR A 10 -13.61 -6.75 3.02
N VAL A 11 -12.73 -7.60 3.59
CA VAL A 11 -11.28 -7.54 3.40
C VAL A 11 -10.86 -8.51 2.31
N THR A 12 -10.03 -8.02 1.39
CA THR A 12 -9.40 -8.80 0.32
C THR A 12 -7.89 -8.87 0.56
N THR A 13 -7.33 -10.06 0.78
CA THR A 13 -5.88 -10.25 0.87
C THR A 13 -5.34 -10.73 -0.46
N VAL A 14 -4.51 -9.91 -1.09
CA VAL A 14 -3.73 -10.28 -2.28
C VAL A 14 -2.40 -10.87 -1.81
N VAL A 15 -2.21 -12.15 -2.07
CA VAL A 15 -1.04 -12.90 -1.63
C VAL A 15 -0.08 -13.07 -2.80
N LEU A 16 1.13 -12.54 -2.64
CA LEU A 16 2.26 -12.80 -3.53
C LEU A 16 3.00 -14.04 -3.03
N SER A 17 2.99 -15.13 -3.82
CA SER A 17 3.49 -16.45 -3.43
C SER A 17 4.54 -16.97 -4.41
N ARG A 18 5.75 -16.45 -4.29
CA ARG A 18 6.98 -16.94 -4.95
C ARG A 18 8.11 -17.05 -3.92
N PRO A 19 7.94 -17.80 -2.81
CA PRO A 19 8.91 -17.81 -1.71
C PRO A 19 10.31 -18.26 -2.15
N GLY A 20 10.42 -19.20 -3.08
CA GLY A 20 11.71 -19.64 -3.67
C GLY A 20 12.47 -18.54 -4.42
N ALA A 21 11.81 -17.46 -4.82
CA ALA A 21 12.40 -16.26 -5.42
C ALA A 21 12.33 -15.04 -4.47
N ARG A 22 12.07 -15.23 -3.16
CA ARG A 22 11.84 -14.15 -2.20
C ARG A 22 10.77 -13.16 -2.67
N ASN A 23 9.73 -13.68 -3.30
CA ASN A 23 8.64 -12.90 -3.87
C ASN A 23 9.07 -11.84 -4.89
N ALA A 24 10.19 -12.07 -5.59
CA ALA A 24 10.56 -11.26 -6.75
C ALA A 24 9.50 -11.38 -7.85
N VAL A 25 9.23 -10.28 -8.55
CA VAL A 25 8.16 -10.12 -9.52
C VAL A 25 8.72 -10.13 -10.94
N ASP A 26 8.34 -11.13 -11.74
CA ASP A 26 8.54 -11.15 -13.19
C ASP A 26 7.31 -10.60 -13.94
N GLY A 27 7.38 -10.46 -15.25
CA GLY A 27 6.30 -9.90 -16.06
C GLY A 27 4.94 -10.57 -15.84
N PRO A 28 4.83 -11.92 -15.93
CA PRO A 28 3.58 -12.62 -15.64
C PRO A 28 3.06 -12.37 -14.22
N THR A 29 3.94 -12.36 -13.21
CA THR A 29 3.54 -12.06 -11.83
C THR A 29 3.05 -10.62 -11.67
N ALA A 30 3.67 -9.65 -12.35
CA ALA A 30 3.22 -8.26 -12.37
C ALA A 30 1.81 -8.14 -12.97
N ALA A 31 1.55 -8.83 -14.06
CA ALA A 31 0.22 -8.86 -14.68
C ALA A 31 -0.83 -9.48 -13.74
N GLU A 32 -0.51 -10.59 -13.08
CA GLU A 32 -1.41 -11.23 -12.10
C GLU A 32 -1.69 -10.31 -10.89
N LEU A 33 -0.68 -9.57 -10.39
CA LEU A 33 -0.87 -8.58 -9.32
C LEU A 33 -1.80 -7.45 -9.78
N ALA A 34 -1.57 -6.90 -10.97
CA ALA A 34 -2.42 -5.87 -11.54
C ALA A 34 -3.87 -6.35 -11.67
N ASP A 35 -4.09 -7.55 -12.20
CA ASP A 35 -5.42 -8.14 -12.34
C ASP A 35 -6.09 -8.41 -10.99
N ALA A 36 -5.33 -8.84 -9.98
CA ALA A 36 -5.86 -9.02 -8.64
C ALA A 36 -6.41 -7.70 -8.06
N PHE A 37 -5.69 -6.60 -8.23
CA PHE A 37 -6.17 -5.30 -7.76
C PHE A 37 -7.29 -4.70 -8.61
N ARG A 38 -7.37 -4.99 -9.92
CA ARG A 38 -8.55 -4.65 -10.73
C ARG A 38 -9.81 -5.38 -10.25
N ARG A 39 -9.68 -6.68 -9.95
CA ARG A 39 -10.79 -7.46 -9.37
C ARG A 39 -11.23 -6.91 -8.02
N PHE A 40 -10.27 -6.59 -7.14
CA PHE A 40 -10.57 -5.93 -5.87
C PHE A 40 -11.31 -4.60 -6.07
N GLU A 41 -10.86 -3.76 -7.00
CA GLU A 41 -11.48 -2.46 -7.28
C GLU A 41 -12.92 -2.62 -7.79
N SER A 42 -13.18 -3.57 -8.68
CA SER A 42 -14.49 -3.82 -9.27
C SER A 42 -15.47 -4.58 -8.36
N ASP A 43 -15.01 -5.23 -7.29
CA ASP A 43 -15.88 -5.97 -6.35
C ASP A 43 -16.61 -5.00 -5.41
N ALA A 44 -17.92 -4.82 -5.58
CA ALA A 44 -18.72 -3.91 -4.76
C ALA A 44 -18.70 -4.24 -3.26
N GLU A 45 -18.51 -5.51 -2.90
CA GLU A 45 -18.47 -5.97 -1.52
C GLU A 45 -17.09 -5.80 -0.87
N ALA A 46 -16.02 -5.67 -1.64
CA ALA A 46 -14.68 -5.46 -1.11
C ALA A 46 -14.48 -3.99 -0.72
N ARG A 47 -13.97 -3.75 0.48
CA ARG A 47 -13.77 -2.38 1.02
C ARG A 47 -12.31 -2.00 1.19
N VAL A 48 -11.48 -2.94 1.69
CA VAL A 48 -10.05 -2.71 1.97
C VAL A 48 -9.24 -3.90 1.48
N ALA A 49 -8.08 -3.65 0.88
CA ALA A 49 -7.15 -4.72 0.53
C ALA A 49 -5.94 -4.78 1.44
N VAL A 50 -5.38 -5.98 1.59
CA VAL A 50 -4.07 -6.23 2.17
C VAL A 50 -3.18 -6.85 1.10
N LEU A 51 -1.98 -6.32 0.89
CA LEU A 51 -0.94 -6.95 0.07
C LEU A 51 0.06 -7.62 1.01
N TRP A 52 0.27 -8.92 0.85
CA TRP A 52 1.17 -9.71 1.68
C TRP A 52 2.03 -10.66 0.85
N GLY A 53 3.30 -10.81 1.22
CA GLY A 53 4.23 -11.78 0.65
C GLY A 53 4.32 -13.02 1.52
N GLU A 54 4.05 -14.20 0.93
CA GLU A 54 4.12 -15.48 1.61
C GLU A 54 5.57 -15.94 1.82
N GLY A 55 5.84 -16.67 2.92
CA GLY A 55 7.16 -17.28 3.16
C GLY A 55 8.19 -16.34 3.81
N GLY A 56 7.74 -15.35 4.60
CA GLY A 56 8.62 -14.54 5.45
C GLY A 56 9.40 -13.43 4.72
N THR A 57 9.01 -13.09 3.50
CA THR A 57 9.55 -11.95 2.76
C THR A 57 8.42 -11.26 2.02
N PHE A 58 8.29 -9.95 2.17
CA PHE A 58 7.28 -9.20 1.44
C PHE A 58 7.53 -9.23 -0.06
N CYS A 59 8.63 -8.64 -0.52
CA CYS A 59 9.01 -8.69 -1.93
C CYS A 59 10.46 -8.18 -2.13
N ALA A 60 11.25 -8.92 -2.89
CA ALA A 60 12.64 -8.56 -3.23
C ALA A 60 12.77 -7.64 -4.46
N GLY A 61 11.66 -7.20 -5.07
CA GLY A 61 11.66 -6.35 -6.26
C GLY A 61 11.47 -7.12 -7.56
N ALA A 62 11.91 -6.53 -8.68
CA ALA A 62 11.85 -7.20 -9.98
C ALA A 62 12.75 -8.45 -10.00
N ASP A 63 12.27 -9.50 -10.67
CA ASP A 63 13.04 -10.73 -10.84
C ASP A 63 14.14 -10.53 -11.88
N LEU A 64 15.35 -10.19 -11.43
CA LEU A 64 16.49 -9.91 -12.31
C LEU A 64 16.89 -11.11 -13.17
N LYS A 65 16.53 -12.34 -12.78
CA LYS A 65 16.80 -13.55 -13.59
C LYS A 65 15.88 -13.62 -14.81
N SER A 66 14.77 -12.89 -14.82
CA SER A 66 13.86 -12.82 -15.96
C SER A 66 14.23 -11.71 -16.97
N VAL A 67 15.16 -10.82 -16.62
CA VAL A 67 15.62 -9.74 -17.51
C VAL A 67 16.29 -10.35 -18.75
N GLY A 68 15.91 -9.85 -19.92
CA GLY A 68 16.41 -10.37 -21.21
C GLY A 68 15.79 -11.70 -21.65
N THR A 69 14.82 -12.24 -20.89
CA THR A 69 14.01 -13.40 -21.27
C THR A 69 12.61 -12.94 -21.71
N GLY A 70 11.81 -13.83 -22.27
CA GLY A 70 10.40 -13.55 -22.58
C GLY A 70 9.51 -13.31 -21.34
N ARG A 71 10.07 -13.34 -20.13
CA ARG A 71 9.38 -13.14 -18.85
C ARG A 71 9.75 -11.84 -18.13
N GLY A 72 10.51 -10.95 -18.76
CA GLY A 72 10.88 -9.66 -18.19
C GLY A 72 9.66 -8.78 -17.89
N ASN A 73 9.80 -7.87 -16.91
CA ASN A 73 8.77 -6.88 -16.59
C ASN A 73 8.58 -5.93 -17.79
N ARG A 74 7.32 -5.59 -18.06
CA ARG A 74 7.01 -4.58 -19.09
C ARG A 74 7.46 -3.21 -18.60
N VAL A 75 8.30 -2.55 -19.38
CA VAL A 75 8.71 -1.16 -19.16
C VAL A 75 8.19 -0.32 -20.32
N ALA A 76 7.16 0.50 -20.06
CA ALA A 76 6.54 1.38 -21.04
C ALA A 76 5.96 2.61 -20.33
N GLU A 77 5.70 3.68 -21.06
CA GLU A 77 5.14 4.92 -20.50
C GLU A 77 3.68 4.77 -20.12
N ASP A 78 2.94 3.90 -20.80
CA ASP A 78 1.51 3.66 -20.61
C ASP A 78 1.22 2.35 -19.86
N GLY A 79 -0.02 2.19 -19.41
CA GLY A 79 -0.54 0.98 -18.78
C GLY A 79 -0.01 0.74 -17.37
N ASP A 80 0.05 -0.53 -16.98
CA ASP A 80 0.49 -0.94 -15.65
C ASP A 80 1.97 -0.64 -15.40
N GLY A 81 2.33 -0.43 -14.14
CA GLY A 81 3.72 -0.32 -13.74
C GLY A 81 4.50 -1.62 -13.94
N PRO A 82 5.84 -1.58 -14.04
CA PRO A 82 6.67 -2.77 -14.13
C PRO A 82 6.43 -3.80 -13.02
N MET A 83 6.07 -3.35 -11.82
CA MET A 83 5.70 -4.20 -10.69
C MET A 83 4.18 -4.51 -10.63
N GLY A 84 3.42 -4.18 -11.67
CA GLY A 84 1.99 -4.41 -11.77
C GLY A 84 1.16 -3.20 -11.32
N PRO A 85 0.59 -3.17 -10.09
CA PRO A 85 -0.41 -2.17 -9.69
C PRO A 85 0.16 -0.78 -9.39
N THR A 86 1.48 -0.58 -9.43
CA THR A 86 2.15 0.62 -8.91
C THR A 86 1.75 1.95 -9.57
N ARG A 87 1.15 1.90 -10.76
CA ARG A 87 0.54 3.06 -11.46
C ARG A 87 -0.97 3.16 -11.28
N MET A 88 -1.61 2.14 -10.68
CA MET A 88 -3.04 2.16 -10.46
C MET A 88 -3.43 3.17 -9.39
N ARG A 89 -4.56 3.81 -9.60
CA ARG A 89 -5.19 4.70 -8.65
C ARG A 89 -6.52 4.10 -8.23
N LEU A 90 -6.49 3.33 -7.14
CA LEU A 90 -7.68 2.67 -6.60
C LEU A 90 -8.52 3.67 -5.80
N SER A 91 -9.83 3.47 -5.78
CA SER A 91 -10.76 4.20 -4.93
C SER A 91 -10.79 3.68 -3.49
N LYS A 92 -10.27 2.48 -3.26
CA LYS A 92 -10.29 1.74 -1.99
C LYS A 92 -8.91 1.66 -1.36
N PRO A 93 -8.81 1.66 -0.01
CA PRO A 93 -7.53 1.58 0.68
C PRO A 93 -6.82 0.24 0.50
N VAL A 94 -5.48 0.29 0.51
CA VAL A 94 -4.60 -0.88 0.49
C VAL A 94 -3.58 -0.78 1.62
N ILE A 95 -3.37 -1.88 2.35
CA ILE A 95 -2.38 -2.01 3.43
C ILE A 95 -1.30 -3.00 3.02
N ALA A 96 -0.04 -2.61 3.09
CA ALA A 96 1.08 -3.54 2.95
C ALA A 96 1.34 -4.24 4.30
N ALA A 97 1.31 -5.57 4.30
CA ALA A 97 1.73 -6.40 5.44
C ALA A 97 3.17 -6.88 5.19
N VAL A 98 4.13 -6.17 5.79
CA VAL A 98 5.55 -6.32 5.49
C VAL A 98 6.22 -7.25 6.48
N ALA A 99 6.55 -8.47 6.01
CA ALA A 99 7.42 -9.42 6.69
C ALA A 99 8.80 -9.44 6.01
N GLY A 100 9.88 -9.52 6.75
CA GLY A 100 11.23 -9.59 6.21
C GLY A 100 11.53 -8.44 5.25
N HIS A 101 11.91 -8.72 4.01
CA HIS A 101 12.41 -7.70 3.08
C HIS A 101 11.33 -7.10 2.18
N ALA A 102 11.22 -5.77 2.19
CA ALA A 102 10.52 -4.94 1.22
C ALA A 102 11.55 -4.04 0.52
N VAL A 103 12.17 -4.55 -0.57
CA VAL A 103 13.33 -3.88 -1.16
C VAL A 103 13.19 -3.68 -2.67
N ALA A 104 13.88 -2.67 -3.22
CA ALA A 104 13.82 -2.33 -4.64
C ALA A 104 12.36 -2.10 -5.11
N GLY A 105 11.89 -2.77 -6.16
CA GLY A 105 10.50 -2.72 -6.59
C GLY A 105 9.51 -3.21 -5.52
N GLY A 106 9.97 -4.05 -4.57
CA GLY A 106 9.17 -4.46 -3.41
C GLY A 106 8.94 -3.30 -2.42
N LEU A 107 9.93 -2.43 -2.23
CA LEU A 107 9.73 -1.16 -1.53
C LEU A 107 8.72 -0.29 -2.29
N GLU A 108 8.80 -0.20 -3.60
CA GLU A 108 7.88 0.60 -4.42
C GLU A 108 6.42 0.07 -4.33
N LEU A 109 6.22 -1.26 -4.28
CA LEU A 109 4.91 -1.85 -3.98
C LEU A 109 4.40 -1.47 -2.58
N ALA A 110 5.27 -1.51 -1.57
CA ALA A 110 4.91 -1.09 -0.21
C ALA A 110 4.57 0.41 -0.13
N LEU A 111 5.28 1.26 -0.89
CA LEU A 111 5.03 2.70 -1.01
C LEU A 111 3.75 3.03 -1.78
N TRP A 112 3.33 2.16 -2.69
CA TRP A 112 2.08 2.30 -3.43
C TRP A 112 0.86 2.06 -2.52
N CYS A 113 0.97 1.19 -1.51
CA CYS A 113 -0.05 0.98 -0.51
C CYS A 113 -0.23 2.23 0.38
N ASP A 114 -1.44 2.47 0.89
CA ASP A 114 -1.71 3.61 1.78
C ASP A 114 -1.01 3.48 3.13
N LEU A 115 -1.05 2.30 3.71
CA LEU A 115 -0.46 2.00 5.02
C LEU A 115 0.50 0.81 4.95
N ARG A 116 1.44 0.75 5.89
CA ARG A 116 2.45 -0.30 6.05
C ARG A 116 2.48 -0.78 7.49
N VAL A 117 2.11 -2.05 7.70
CA VAL A 117 2.27 -2.79 8.96
C VAL A 117 3.52 -3.65 8.80
N ALA A 118 4.57 -3.37 9.54
CA ALA A 118 5.87 -4.01 9.41
C ALA A 118 6.20 -4.87 10.63
N GLU A 119 6.77 -6.03 10.39
CA GLU A 119 7.37 -6.85 11.46
C GLU A 119 8.65 -6.18 12.00
N GLU A 120 8.96 -6.41 13.27
CA GLU A 120 10.10 -5.79 13.95
C GLU A 120 11.45 -6.13 13.31
N ASP A 121 11.55 -7.26 12.61
CA ASP A 121 12.71 -7.71 11.85
C ASP A 121 12.64 -7.36 10.36
N ALA A 122 11.63 -6.61 9.93
CA ALA A 122 11.52 -6.19 8.54
C ALA A 122 12.63 -5.21 8.13
N VAL A 123 13.02 -5.29 6.86
CA VAL A 123 14.07 -4.48 6.26
C VAL A 123 13.53 -3.81 4.99
N PHE A 124 13.65 -2.49 4.95
CA PHE A 124 13.36 -1.68 3.77
C PHE A 124 14.66 -1.25 3.08
N GLY A 125 14.64 -1.04 1.76
CA GLY A 125 15.84 -0.53 1.11
C GLY A 125 15.75 -0.42 -0.40
N VAL A 126 16.60 0.46 -0.97
CA VAL A 126 16.73 0.66 -2.41
C VAL A 126 17.87 -0.22 -2.93
N PHE A 127 17.74 -1.56 -2.77
CA PHE A 127 18.82 -2.51 -3.06
C PHE A 127 19.14 -2.64 -4.55
N CYS A 128 18.24 -2.23 -5.42
CA CYS A 128 18.45 -2.17 -6.87
C CYS A 128 19.61 -1.23 -7.25
N ARG A 129 19.99 -0.27 -6.38
CA ARG A 129 21.11 0.65 -6.58
C ARG A 129 22.42 -0.09 -6.83
N ARG A 130 22.63 -1.22 -6.16
CA ARG A 130 23.83 -2.06 -6.27
C ARG A 130 23.99 -2.69 -7.66
N TRP A 131 22.91 -2.79 -8.42
CA TRP A 131 22.84 -3.45 -9.72
C TRP A 131 22.57 -2.49 -10.88
N GLY A 132 22.51 -1.17 -10.60
CA GLY A 132 22.22 -0.17 -11.64
C GLY A 132 20.76 -0.20 -12.13
N VAL A 133 19.86 -0.91 -11.44
CA VAL A 133 18.45 -0.96 -11.79
C VAL A 133 17.74 0.28 -11.22
N PRO A 134 17.06 1.08 -12.06
CA PRO A 134 16.38 2.29 -11.60
C PRO A 134 15.08 1.98 -10.84
N LEU A 135 14.67 2.93 -10.00
CA LEU A 135 13.32 2.98 -9.46
C LEU A 135 12.37 3.58 -10.49
N ILE A 136 11.42 2.80 -11.00
CA ILE A 136 10.48 3.20 -12.07
C ILE A 136 9.02 2.83 -11.75
N ASP A 137 8.77 2.47 -10.50
CA ASP A 137 7.45 2.12 -9.97
C ASP A 137 6.96 3.15 -8.92
N GLY A 138 7.52 4.36 -8.95
CA GLY A 138 7.13 5.48 -8.11
C GLY A 138 7.96 5.68 -6.85
N GLY A 139 9.06 4.94 -6.67
CA GLY A 139 9.92 5.05 -5.49
C GLY A 139 10.52 6.44 -5.31
N THR A 140 11.03 7.05 -6.38
CA THR A 140 11.60 8.41 -6.33
C THR A 140 10.56 9.52 -6.13
N VAL A 141 9.28 9.20 -6.30
CA VAL A 141 8.16 10.13 -6.12
C VAL A 141 7.56 9.98 -4.72
N ARG A 142 7.19 8.75 -4.33
CA ARG A 142 6.46 8.49 -3.07
C ARG A 142 7.36 8.51 -1.85
N LEU A 143 8.58 7.98 -1.95
CA LEU A 143 9.48 7.90 -0.79
C LEU A 143 9.79 9.28 -0.20
N PRO A 144 10.23 10.30 -0.98
CA PRO A 144 10.51 11.62 -0.41
C PRO A 144 9.26 12.34 0.13
N ARG A 145 8.07 12.05 -0.39
CA ARG A 145 6.81 12.57 0.15
C ARG A 145 6.47 11.99 1.52
N LEU A 146 6.82 10.74 1.78
CA LEU A 146 6.57 10.07 3.06
C LEU A 146 7.59 10.43 4.14
N ILE A 147 8.89 10.45 3.81
CA ILE A 147 9.95 10.55 4.82
C ILE A 147 10.83 11.81 4.70
N GLY A 148 10.49 12.68 3.76
CA GLY A 148 11.27 13.86 3.43
C GLY A 148 12.45 13.57 2.51
N THR A 149 12.88 14.59 1.75
CA THR A 149 13.87 14.44 0.68
C THR A 149 15.22 13.94 1.21
N SER A 150 15.70 14.44 2.35
CA SER A 150 17.02 14.08 2.87
C SER A 150 17.13 12.60 3.21
N ARG A 151 16.16 12.05 3.94
CA ARG A 151 16.13 10.61 4.28
C ARG A 151 15.92 9.73 3.04
N ALA A 152 15.08 10.17 2.11
CA ALA A 152 14.89 9.48 0.85
C ALA A 152 16.18 9.42 0.02
N MET A 153 16.93 10.53 -0.05
CA MET A 153 18.22 10.60 -0.75
C MET A 153 19.26 9.67 -0.10
N ASP A 154 19.33 9.60 1.22
CA ASP A 154 20.20 8.65 1.90
C ASP A 154 19.88 7.21 1.47
N MET A 155 18.62 6.78 1.51
CA MET A 155 18.22 5.45 1.06
C MET A 155 18.50 5.20 -0.43
N ILE A 156 18.19 6.18 -1.30
CA ILE A 156 18.31 6.04 -2.76
C ILE A 156 19.78 6.01 -3.20
N LEU A 157 20.64 6.86 -2.64
CA LEU A 157 22.03 6.98 -3.05
C LEU A 157 22.88 5.85 -2.49
N THR A 158 22.69 5.50 -1.22
CA THR A 158 23.51 4.50 -0.53
C THR A 158 23.05 3.07 -0.78
N GLY A 159 21.76 2.86 -1.03
CA GLY A 159 21.15 1.53 -1.09
C GLY A 159 21.33 0.75 0.23
N ARG A 160 21.47 1.45 1.36
CA ARG A 160 21.62 0.81 2.67
C ARG A 160 20.33 0.14 3.14
N PRO A 161 20.42 -0.88 4.00
CA PRO A 161 19.26 -1.40 4.69
C PRO A 161 18.73 -0.38 5.70
N VAL A 162 17.42 -0.31 5.84
CA VAL A 162 16.70 0.44 6.86
C VAL A 162 15.87 -0.57 7.67
N PRO A 163 16.24 -0.82 8.94
CA PRO A 163 15.50 -1.73 9.80
C PRO A 163 14.13 -1.15 10.17
N ALA A 164 13.19 -2.02 10.52
CA ALA A 164 11.79 -1.66 10.78
C ALA A 164 11.62 -0.54 11.82
N ARG A 165 12.45 -0.53 12.89
CA ARG A 165 12.42 0.52 13.91
C ARG A 165 12.73 1.89 13.32
N GLU A 166 13.81 2.02 12.55
CA GLU A 166 14.17 3.26 11.85
C GLU A 166 13.08 3.66 10.85
N ALA A 167 12.54 2.68 10.10
CA ALA A 167 11.44 2.92 9.16
C ALA A 167 10.19 3.49 9.86
N TYR A 168 9.88 3.02 11.06
CA TYR A 168 8.78 3.54 11.87
C TYR A 168 9.06 4.96 12.37
N GLU A 169 10.25 5.20 12.92
CA GLU A 169 10.65 6.51 13.46
C GLU A 169 10.68 7.62 12.38
N MET A 170 11.00 7.25 11.14
CA MET A 170 10.99 8.21 10.02
C MET A 170 9.63 8.33 9.30
N GLY A 171 8.62 7.57 9.69
CA GLY A 171 7.28 7.59 9.09
C GLY A 171 7.13 6.71 7.84
N LEU A 172 8.11 5.89 7.50
CA LEU A 172 8.00 4.92 6.40
C LEU A 172 7.06 3.76 6.76
N ALA A 173 7.15 3.21 7.97
CA ALA A 173 6.20 2.24 8.50
C ALA A 173 5.19 2.92 9.43
N ASN A 174 3.90 2.56 9.33
CA ASN A 174 2.84 3.12 10.16
C ASN A 174 2.67 2.37 11.49
N ARG A 175 3.04 1.09 11.52
CA ARG A 175 2.94 0.23 12.71
C ARG A 175 4.07 -0.78 12.71
N LEU A 176 4.57 -1.08 13.93
CA LEU A 176 5.45 -2.21 14.18
C LEU A 176 4.69 -3.30 14.91
N VAL A 177 4.93 -4.55 14.54
CA VAL A 177 4.32 -5.73 15.13
C VAL A 177 5.38 -6.83 15.30
N PRO A 178 5.20 -7.76 16.25
CA PRO A 178 6.12 -8.89 16.39
C PRO A 178 6.26 -9.70 15.10
N THR A 179 7.41 -10.32 14.89
CA THR A 179 7.69 -11.21 13.76
C THR A 179 6.60 -12.29 13.63
N GLY A 180 6.15 -12.56 12.40
CA GLY A 180 5.05 -13.46 12.08
C GLY A 180 3.65 -12.87 12.26
N ARG A 181 3.51 -11.58 12.59
CA ARG A 181 2.21 -10.96 12.89
C ARG A 181 1.74 -9.95 11.85
N ALA A 182 2.56 -9.58 10.86
CA ALA A 182 2.22 -8.51 9.92
C ALA A 182 0.89 -8.76 9.20
N ARG A 183 0.68 -9.97 8.68
CA ARG A 183 -0.55 -10.32 7.97
C ARG A 183 -1.78 -10.16 8.86
N ALA A 184 -1.79 -10.82 10.01
CA ALA A 184 -2.96 -10.82 10.92
C ALA A 184 -3.30 -9.40 11.39
N GLU A 185 -2.28 -8.58 11.70
CA GLU A 185 -2.49 -7.21 12.17
C GLU A 185 -2.93 -6.26 11.03
N ALA A 186 -2.45 -6.47 9.80
CA ALA A 186 -2.91 -5.72 8.63
C ALA A 186 -4.37 -6.08 8.29
N GLU A 187 -4.74 -7.37 8.33
CA GLU A 187 -6.12 -7.82 8.12
C GLU A 187 -7.07 -7.28 9.21
N ARG A 188 -6.64 -7.28 10.50
CA ARG A 188 -7.39 -6.68 11.60
C ARG A 188 -7.57 -5.16 11.41
N LEU A 189 -6.52 -4.46 10.98
CA LEU A 189 -6.62 -3.04 10.65
C LEU A 189 -7.55 -2.81 9.46
N ALA A 190 -7.47 -3.65 8.42
CA ALA A 190 -8.33 -3.58 7.26
C ALA A 190 -9.81 -3.79 7.63
N ALA A 191 -10.11 -4.74 8.51
CA ALA A 191 -11.47 -4.96 9.02
C ALA A 191 -12.01 -3.71 9.73
N ARG A 192 -11.21 -3.09 10.62
CA ARG A 192 -11.61 -1.83 11.28
C ARG A 192 -11.87 -0.70 10.28
N LEU A 193 -11.04 -0.55 9.24
CA LEU A 193 -11.27 0.46 8.20
C LEU A 193 -12.51 0.14 7.38
N ALA A 194 -12.81 -1.13 7.19
CA ALA A 194 -13.99 -1.57 6.47
C ALA A 194 -15.30 -1.28 7.21
N ASP A 195 -15.27 -1.18 8.54
CA ASP A 195 -16.45 -0.85 9.38
C ASP A 195 -16.78 0.65 9.37
N PHE A 196 -15.83 1.51 8.99
CA PHE A 196 -16.09 2.95 8.90
C PHE A 196 -17.00 3.31 7.72
N PRO A 197 -17.69 4.48 7.77
CA PRO A 197 -18.43 5.04 6.66
C PRO A 197 -17.55 5.18 5.41
N GLN A 198 -17.83 4.36 4.39
CA GLN A 198 -16.92 4.18 3.26
C GLN A 198 -16.89 5.36 2.30
N ALA A 199 -18.00 6.07 2.13
CA ALA A 199 -18.04 7.22 1.23
C ALA A 199 -17.15 8.34 1.78
N CYS A 200 -17.26 8.65 3.08
CA CYS A 200 -16.43 9.65 3.76
C CYS A 200 -14.95 9.26 3.73
N LEU A 201 -14.60 8.04 4.18
CA LEU A 201 -13.21 7.55 4.21
C LEU A 201 -12.54 7.64 2.83
N ARG A 202 -13.23 7.23 1.77
CA ARG A 202 -12.70 7.25 0.40
C ARG A 202 -12.61 8.67 -0.16
N ALA A 203 -13.53 9.56 0.19
CA ALA A 203 -13.49 10.97 -0.21
C ALA A 203 -12.25 11.67 0.37
N ASP A 204 -11.99 11.49 1.66
CA ASP A 204 -10.83 12.08 2.34
C ASP A 204 -9.53 11.49 1.79
N ARG A 205 -9.45 10.16 1.62
CA ARG A 205 -8.29 9.50 0.98
C ARG A 205 -8.03 10.07 -0.41
N ALA A 206 -9.06 10.21 -1.23
CA ALA A 206 -8.92 10.76 -2.58
C ALA A 206 -8.44 12.22 -2.54
N SER A 207 -8.93 13.02 -1.59
CA SER A 207 -8.49 14.41 -1.39
C SER A 207 -7.00 14.49 -1.07
N VAL A 208 -6.51 13.65 -0.14
CA VAL A 208 -5.07 13.55 0.20
C VAL A 208 -4.22 13.19 -1.02
N LEU A 209 -4.67 12.26 -1.84
CA LEU A 209 -3.92 11.85 -3.03
C LEU A 209 -3.94 12.88 -4.16
N ASP A 210 -5.03 13.66 -4.29
CA ASP A 210 -5.18 14.63 -5.37
C ASP A 210 -4.43 15.94 -5.10
N GLN A 211 -4.31 16.34 -3.82
CA GLN A 211 -3.73 17.62 -3.45
C GLN A 211 -2.23 17.76 -3.79
N GLU A 212 -1.52 16.63 -3.93
CA GLU A 212 -0.06 16.62 -4.11
C GLU A 212 0.46 17.41 -5.33
N SER A 213 -0.39 17.64 -6.33
CA SER A 213 -0.06 18.40 -7.55
C SER A 213 -0.76 19.76 -7.64
N LEU A 214 -1.47 20.18 -6.59
CA LEU A 214 -2.29 21.38 -6.56
C LEU A 214 -1.66 22.46 -5.68
N ASP A 215 -1.96 23.73 -5.99
CA ASP A 215 -1.79 24.82 -5.04
C ASP A 215 -2.80 24.69 -3.88
N GLU A 216 -2.50 25.30 -2.73
CA GLU A 216 -3.30 25.16 -1.52
C GLU A 216 -4.77 25.59 -1.71
N VAL A 217 -5.01 26.68 -2.44
CA VAL A 217 -6.38 27.18 -2.69
C VAL A 217 -7.19 26.19 -3.50
N SER A 218 -6.58 25.62 -4.54
CA SER A 218 -7.19 24.59 -5.39
C SER A 218 -7.41 23.29 -4.61
N ALA A 219 -6.45 22.90 -3.76
CA ALA A 219 -6.55 21.73 -2.89
C ALA A 219 -7.73 21.86 -1.91
N LEU A 220 -7.85 22.98 -1.18
CA LEU A 220 -8.94 23.24 -0.23
C LEU A 220 -10.32 23.26 -0.91
N ARG A 221 -10.41 23.82 -2.14
CA ARG A 221 -11.65 23.75 -2.93
C ARG A 221 -12.00 22.33 -3.35
N GLY A 222 -10.99 21.52 -3.66
CA GLY A 222 -11.14 20.09 -4.00
C GLY A 222 -11.65 19.29 -2.82
N GLU A 223 -11.04 19.47 -1.64
CA GLU A 223 -11.43 18.88 -0.37
C GLU A 223 -12.89 19.17 -0.04
N LEU A 224 -13.29 20.47 -0.04
CA LEU A 224 -14.67 20.86 0.24
C LEU A 224 -15.67 20.19 -0.71
N ARG A 225 -15.39 20.16 -2.02
CA ARG A 225 -16.29 19.52 -3.00
C ARG A 225 -16.47 18.03 -2.75
N ARG A 226 -15.39 17.32 -2.37
CA ARG A 226 -15.45 15.89 -2.05
C ARG A 226 -16.23 15.64 -0.76
N GLY A 227 -15.93 16.40 0.30
CA GLY A 227 -16.64 16.34 1.57
C GLY A 227 -18.12 16.63 1.40
N TRP A 228 -18.47 17.64 0.61
CA TRP A 228 -19.88 17.98 0.32
C TRP A 228 -20.65 16.83 -0.31
N GLY A 229 -20.02 16.07 -1.21
CA GLY A 229 -20.64 14.91 -1.85
C GLY A 229 -21.01 13.77 -0.90
N VAL A 230 -20.43 13.74 0.32
CA VAL A 230 -20.63 12.66 1.31
C VAL A 230 -21.30 13.13 2.61
N LEU A 231 -21.74 14.39 2.71
CA LEU A 231 -22.37 14.96 3.91
C LEU A 231 -23.60 14.18 4.39
N ALA A 232 -24.35 13.53 3.48
CA ALA A 232 -25.51 12.73 3.83
C ALA A 232 -25.13 11.54 4.74
N GLU A 233 -23.98 10.89 4.51
CA GLU A 233 -23.43 9.85 5.39
C GLU A 233 -23.04 10.42 6.76
N GLY A 234 -22.46 11.64 6.79
CA GLY A 234 -22.12 12.36 8.02
C GLY A 234 -23.35 12.68 8.89
N LEU A 235 -24.48 13.05 8.27
CA LEU A 235 -25.73 13.29 9.00
C LEU A 235 -26.26 12.02 9.70
N GLN A 236 -26.16 10.86 9.05
CA GLN A 236 -26.50 9.57 9.65
C GLN A 236 -25.56 9.23 10.83
N GLY A 237 -24.25 9.49 10.68
CA GLY A 237 -23.28 9.36 11.75
C GLY A 237 -23.57 10.25 12.94
N ALA A 238 -23.90 11.53 12.71
CA ALA A 238 -24.29 12.49 13.73
C ALA A 238 -25.54 12.04 14.51
N ALA A 239 -26.54 11.48 13.83
CA ALA A 239 -27.74 10.94 14.47
C ALA A 239 -27.41 9.75 15.39
N ARG A 240 -26.55 8.82 14.97
CA ARG A 240 -26.07 7.70 15.81
C ARG A 240 -25.30 8.20 17.04
N PHE A 241 -24.39 9.17 16.85
CA PHE A 241 -23.67 9.80 17.96
C PHE A 241 -24.62 10.47 18.96
N ALA A 242 -25.62 11.21 18.49
CA ALA A 242 -26.64 11.84 19.34
C ALA A 242 -27.44 10.78 20.12
N ALA A 243 -27.67 9.60 19.55
CA ALA A 243 -28.31 8.47 20.20
C ALA A 243 -27.40 7.73 21.22
N GLY A 244 -26.11 8.10 21.29
CA GLY A 244 -25.17 7.60 22.30
C GLY A 244 -24.06 6.69 21.80
N ALA A 245 -23.99 6.38 20.50
CA ALA A 245 -22.92 5.60 19.93
C ALA A 245 -21.56 6.36 20.01
N GLY A 246 -20.47 5.64 20.29
CA GLY A 246 -19.11 6.19 20.26
C GLY A 246 -18.80 7.26 21.32
N ARG A 247 -19.58 7.35 22.40
CA ARG A 247 -19.31 8.29 23.49
C ARG A 247 -17.97 8.02 24.13
N HIS A 248 -17.25 9.11 24.48
CA HIS A 248 -15.90 9.07 25.07
C HIS A 248 -14.82 8.44 24.17
N GLY A 249 -15.04 8.40 22.85
CA GLY A 249 -14.08 7.83 21.90
C GLY A 249 -14.01 6.30 21.92
N SER A 250 -14.97 5.63 22.55
CA SER A 250 -15.08 4.18 22.52
C SER A 250 -15.77 3.74 21.23
N PHE A 251 -15.11 2.83 20.47
CA PHE A 251 -15.68 2.12 19.33
C PHE A 251 -15.78 0.61 19.64
N ALA A 252 -15.78 0.25 20.94
CA ALA A 252 -15.69 -1.14 21.38
C ALA A 252 -17.04 -1.88 21.36
N ASP A 253 -18.14 -1.17 21.14
CA ASP A 253 -19.51 -1.70 21.25
C ASP A 253 -20.26 -1.66 19.89
N GLU A 254 -19.53 -1.69 18.76
CA GLU A 254 -20.10 -1.79 17.41
C GLU A 254 -19.74 -3.12 16.74
#